data_382b3a07192c040a02c934707a99ea03
#
_entry.id   382b3a07192c040a02c934707a99ea03
#
_cell.length_a   1.000
_cell.length_b   1.000
_cell.length_c   1.000
_cell.angle_alpha   90.00
_cell.angle_beta   90.00
_cell.angle_gamma   90.00
#
_symmetry.space_group_name_H-M   'P 1'
#
loop_
_entity.id
_entity.type
_entity.pdbx_description
1 polymer ?
#
loop_
_entity_poly.entity_id
_entity_poly.type
_entity_poly.pdbx_seq_one_letter_code
_entity_poly.pdbx_strand_id
1 'polypeptide(L)'
;FDATHSVQQPTSMGNISGGQREYIPYLVRSAVACGINALFMEVHNKPSQAYSDSNTVLDIQYLDKILGQAKEIHELILEQVKVYGEYNVK
;
A
#
# COMPACT_ATOMS: atom_id res chain seq x y z
N PHE A 1 -6.97 0.31 3.58
CA PHE A 1 -6.02 1.22 2.91
C PHE A 1 -5.88 0.86 1.44
N ASP A 2 -6.06 1.83 0.57
CA ASP A 2 -5.85 1.68 -0.86
C ASP A 2 -4.44 2.14 -1.20
N ALA A 3 -3.53 1.18 -1.35
CA ALA A 3 -2.11 1.47 -1.53
C ALA A 3 -1.81 2.07 -2.90
N THR A 4 -2.50 1.61 -3.94
CA THR A 4 -2.18 2.07 -5.31
C THR A 4 -2.68 3.48 -5.56
N HIS A 5 -3.91 3.79 -5.16
CA HIS A 5 -4.45 5.13 -5.37
C HIS A 5 -3.89 6.17 -4.41
N SER A 6 -3.31 5.76 -3.27
CA SER A 6 -2.68 6.69 -2.33
C SER A 6 -1.48 7.42 -2.93
N VAL A 7 -0.83 6.84 -3.93
CA VAL A 7 0.31 7.44 -4.63
C VAL A 7 -0.08 8.14 -5.92
N GLN A 8 -1.36 8.17 -6.25
CA GLN A 8 -1.86 8.84 -7.45
C GLN A 8 -1.76 10.36 -7.30
N GLN A 9 -1.19 11.00 -8.30
CA GLN A 9 -1.14 12.46 -8.38
C GLN A 9 -2.23 12.94 -9.34
N PRO A 10 -3.06 13.91 -8.93
CA PRO A 10 -4.09 14.40 -9.84
C PRO A 10 -3.47 15.18 -11.00
N THR A 11 -4.10 15.10 -12.07
CA THR A 11 -4.04 15.61 -13.44
C THR A 11 -3.20 16.86 -13.79
N SER A 12 -2.31 17.33 -12.95
CA SER A 12 -1.38 18.42 -13.30
C SER A 12 -0.45 18.04 -14.45
N MET A 13 -0.43 16.77 -14.87
CA MET A 13 0.41 16.24 -15.94
C MET A 13 -0.38 15.90 -17.20
N GLY A 14 -1.48 16.59 -17.46
CA GLY A 14 -2.30 16.40 -18.66
C GLY A 14 -3.24 15.21 -18.57
N ASN A 15 -3.23 14.34 -19.59
CA ASN A 15 -4.19 13.23 -19.71
C ASN A 15 -3.77 11.97 -18.96
N ILE A 16 -2.67 12.01 -18.22
CA ILE A 16 -2.14 10.84 -17.48
C ILE A 16 -2.26 11.12 -16.01
N SER A 17 -2.89 10.19 -15.27
CA SER A 17 -2.85 10.22 -13.82
C SER A 17 -1.41 10.08 -13.36
N GLY A 18 -0.88 11.10 -12.71
CA GLY A 18 0.43 11.02 -12.11
C GLY A 18 0.42 10.06 -10.92
N GLY A 19 1.58 9.49 -10.62
CA GLY A 19 1.73 8.61 -9.47
C GLY A 19 3.16 8.16 -9.33
N GLN A 20 3.50 7.68 -8.14
CA GLN A 20 4.83 7.22 -7.79
C GLN A 20 4.74 5.86 -7.12
N ARG A 21 4.65 4.82 -7.94
CA ARG A 21 4.48 3.44 -7.46
C ARG A 21 5.61 2.95 -6.56
N GLU A 22 6.78 3.55 -6.67
CA GLU A 22 7.92 3.20 -5.83
C GLU A 22 7.69 3.47 -4.34
N TYR A 23 6.74 4.30 -4.00
CA TYR A 23 6.38 4.58 -2.61
C TYR A 23 5.39 3.58 -2.02
N ILE A 24 4.76 2.73 -2.85
CA ILE A 24 3.73 1.80 -2.38
C ILE A 24 4.23 0.91 -1.22
N PRO A 25 5.42 0.28 -1.29
CA PRO A 25 5.88 -0.56 -0.18
C PRO A 25 6.01 0.20 1.14
N TYR A 26 6.47 1.43 1.09
CA TYR A 26 6.64 2.26 2.30
C TYR A 26 5.30 2.64 2.91
N LEU A 27 4.34 3.01 2.06
CA LEU A 27 3.00 3.37 2.50
C LEU A 27 2.24 2.16 3.07
N VAL A 28 2.40 0.99 2.46
CA VAL A 28 1.82 -0.25 2.97
C VAL A 28 2.36 -0.55 4.37
N ARG A 29 3.67 -0.49 4.56
CA ARG A 29 4.25 -0.74 5.88
C ARG A 29 3.73 0.24 6.93
N SER A 30 3.66 1.52 6.58
CA SER A 30 3.15 2.56 7.48
C SER A 30 1.68 2.31 7.85
N ALA A 31 0.86 2.01 6.86
CA ALA A 31 -0.57 1.78 7.07
C ALA A 31 -0.82 0.53 7.93
N VAL A 32 -0.10 -0.56 7.66
CA VAL A 32 -0.24 -1.79 8.44
C VAL A 32 0.19 -1.55 9.89
N ALA A 33 1.26 -0.77 10.11
CA ALA A 33 1.70 -0.40 11.45
C ALA A 33 0.66 0.44 12.20
N CYS A 34 -0.12 1.24 11.48
CA CYS A 34 -1.24 1.99 12.07
C CYS A 34 -2.41 1.09 12.51
N GLY A 35 -2.48 -0.15 12.02
CA GLY A 35 -3.51 -1.10 12.42
C GLY A 35 -4.71 -1.14 11.49
N ILE A 36 -4.49 -1.03 10.18
CA ILE A 36 -5.57 -1.17 9.20
C ILE A 36 -6.14 -2.60 9.19
N ASN A 37 -7.40 -2.73 8.78
CA ASN A 37 -8.10 -4.02 8.72
C ASN A 37 -8.06 -4.65 7.33
N ALA A 38 -7.80 -3.86 6.29
CA ALA A 38 -7.78 -4.33 4.91
C ALA A 38 -6.81 -3.52 4.07
N LEU A 39 -6.31 -4.15 3.03
CA LEU A 39 -5.37 -3.56 2.09
C LEU A 39 -5.88 -3.81 0.68
N PHE A 40 -5.96 -2.75 -0.12
CA PHE A 40 -6.33 -2.83 -1.52
C PHE A 40 -5.12 -2.42 -2.37
N MET A 41 -4.78 -3.25 -3.35
CA MET A 41 -3.71 -2.95 -4.32
C MET A 41 -4.14 -3.41 -5.71
N GLU A 42 -3.90 -2.58 -6.69
CA GLU A 42 -4.01 -2.98 -8.08
C GLU A 42 -2.64 -3.42 -8.60
N VAL A 43 -2.60 -4.59 -9.23
CA VAL A 43 -1.36 -5.18 -9.71
C VAL A 43 -1.46 -5.52 -11.19
N HIS A 44 -0.30 -5.54 -11.85
CA HIS A 44 -0.20 -5.90 -13.26
C HIS A 44 1.17 -6.52 -13.51
N ASN A 45 1.24 -7.52 -14.38
CA ASN A 45 2.53 -8.13 -14.73
C ASN A 45 3.41 -7.20 -15.57
N LYS A 46 2.81 -6.21 -16.23
CA LYS A 46 3.51 -5.17 -17.01
C LYS A 46 2.82 -3.83 -16.77
N PRO A 47 3.15 -3.13 -15.68
CA PRO A 47 2.44 -1.90 -15.29
C PRO A 47 2.40 -0.83 -16.39
N SER A 48 3.44 -0.71 -17.19
CA SER A 48 3.49 0.26 -18.29
C SER A 48 2.44 0.01 -19.37
N GLN A 49 1.85 -1.20 -19.41
CA GLN A 49 0.83 -1.62 -20.36
C GLN A 49 -0.58 -1.65 -19.76
N ALA A 50 -0.74 -1.24 -18.50
CA ALA A 50 -2.04 -1.16 -17.86
C ALA A 50 -2.89 -0.09 -18.54
N TYR A 51 -4.19 -0.36 -18.70
CA TYR A 51 -5.11 0.57 -19.37
C TYR A 51 -5.39 1.84 -18.56
N SER A 52 -5.31 1.74 -17.24
CA SER A 52 -5.53 2.87 -16.35
C SER A 52 -4.53 2.81 -15.20
N ASP A 53 -4.28 3.96 -14.58
CA ASP A 53 -3.43 4.09 -13.40
C ASP A 53 -2.04 3.45 -13.57
N SER A 54 -1.49 3.50 -14.80
CA SER A 54 -0.23 2.83 -15.14
C SER A 54 0.94 3.27 -14.26
N ASN A 55 0.88 4.49 -13.70
CA ASN A 55 1.93 5.02 -12.84
C ASN A 55 1.77 4.60 -11.38
N THR A 56 0.63 4.04 -11.01
CA THR A 56 0.31 3.67 -9.63
C THR A 56 0.09 2.18 -9.45
N VAL A 57 -0.18 1.45 -10.53
CA VAL A 57 -0.36 0.00 -10.48
C VAL A 57 0.96 -0.66 -10.11
N LEU A 58 0.90 -1.56 -9.14
CA LEU A 58 2.06 -2.29 -8.66
C LEU A 58 2.44 -3.41 -9.64
N ASP A 59 3.74 -3.56 -9.90
CA ASP A 59 4.24 -4.73 -10.62
C ASP A 59 4.08 -5.96 -9.73
N ILE A 60 3.42 -6.98 -10.27
CA ILE A 60 3.08 -8.19 -9.51
C ILE A 60 4.32 -8.93 -8.96
N GLN A 61 5.49 -8.74 -9.58
CA GLN A 61 6.71 -9.38 -9.08
C GLN A 61 7.09 -8.96 -7.65
N TYR A 62 6.62 -7.81 -7.19
CA TYR A 62 6.90 -7.30 -5.85
C TYR A 62 5.83 -7.69 -4.82
N LEU A 63 4.74 -8.31 -5.26
CA LEU A 63 3.58 -8.55 -4.41
C LEU A 63 3.92 -9.46 -3.22
N ASP A 64 4.62 -10.57 -3.47
CA ASP A 64 4.97 -11.51 -2.41
C ASP A 64 5.82 -10.87 -1.31
N LYS A 65 6.79 -10.06 -1.70
CA LYS A 65 7.64 -9.35 -0.74
C LYS A 65 6.82 -8.37 0.10
N ILE A 66 5.95 -7.59 -0.54
CA ILE A 66 5.13 -6.61 0.15
C ILE A 66 4.15 -7.29 1.10
N LEU A 67 3.48 -8.35 0.65
CA LEU A 67 2.56 -9.11 1.50
C LEU A 67 3.27 -9.80 2.66
N GLY A 68 4.46 -10.33 2.44
CA GLY A 68 5.26 -10.92 3.50
C GLY A 68 5.61 -9.89 4.59
N GLN A 69 6.07 -8.72 4.18
CA GLN A 69 6.37 -7.64 5.10
C GLN A 69 5.12 -7.15 5.84
N ALA A 70 4.02 -6.98 5.12
CA ALA A 70 2.75 -6.56 5.72
C ALA A 70 2.27 -7.57 6.78
N LYS A 71 2.38 -8.86 6.49
CA LYS A 71 2.01 -9.92 7.42
C LYS A 71 2.85 -9.88 8.70
N GLU A 72 4.15 -9.74 8.57
CA GLU A 72 5.05 -9.67 9.72
C GLU A 72 4.77 -8.45 10.60
N ILE A 73 4.54 -7.31 10.00
CA ILE A 73 4.18 -6.09 10.73
C ILE A 73 2.83 -6.27 11.43
N HIS A 74 1.85 -6.83 10.74
CA HIS A 74 0.53 -7.08 11.30
C HIS A 74 0.60 -7.99 12.53
N GLU A 75 1.35 -9.08 12.45
CA GLU A 75 1.54 -10.01 13.56
C GLU A 75 2.22 -9.31 14.75
N LEU A 76 3.21 -8.47 14.49
CA LEU A 76 3.88 -7.69 15.52
C LEU A 76 2.90 -6.74 16.22
N ILE A 77 2.09 -6.02 15.45
CA ILE A 77 1.10 -5.09 16.01
C ILE A 77 0.08 -5.85 16.88
N LEU A 78 -0.41 -7.01 16.42
CA LEU A 78 -1.32 -7.82 17.21
C LEU A 78 -0.71 -8.25 18.54
N GLU A 79 0.56 -8.64 18.54
CA GLU A 79 1.26 -9.01 19.76
C GLU A 79 1.43 -7.82 20.70
N GLN A 80 1.76 -6.66 20.17
CA GLN A 80 1.89 -5.44 20.97
C GLN A 80 0.55 -5.04 21.61
N VAL A 81 -0.55 -5.21 20.88
CA VAL A 81 -1.89 -4.93 21.43
C VAL A 81 -2.20 -5.87 22.60
N LYS A 82 -1.82 -7.15 22.51
CA LYS A 82 -1.99 -8.09 23.62
C LYS A 82 -1.21 -7.67 24.86
N VAL A 83 0.02 -7.18 24.68
CA VAL A 83 0.91 -6.84 25.78
C VAL A 83 0.58 -5.47 26.38
N TYR A 84 0.36 -4.48 25.54
CA TYR A 84 0.23 -3.08 25.96
C TYR A 84 -1.20 -2.54 25.90
N GLY A 85 -2.12 -3.25 25.23
CA GLY A 85 -3.46 -2.78 24.95
C GLY A 85 -3.49 -1.77 23.81
N GLU A 86 -4.66 -1.28 23.49
CA GLU A 86 -4.85 -0.27 22.47
C GLU A 86 -4.88 1.13 23.09
N TYR A 87 -4.61 2.13 22.27
CA TYR A 87 -4.74 3.52 22.70
C TYR A 87 -6.22 3.93 22.64
N ASN A 88 -6.72 4.42 23.74
CA ASN A 88 -8.06 4.98 23.84
C ASN A 88 -7.97 6.50 23.97
N VAL A 89 -7.43 7.14 22.96
CA VAL A 89 -7.21 8.59 22.91
C VAL A 89 -8.43 9.25 22.29
N LYS A 90 -8.94 10.27 22.99
CA LYS A 90 -10.06 11.06 22.51
C LYS A 90 -9.65 12.48 22.20
#